data_2ab43a3badae4f7ea2b6c668974ad01c
#
_entry.id   2ab43a3badae4f7ea2b6c668974ad01c
#
_cell.length_a   1.000
_cell.length_b   1.000
_cell.length_c   1.000
_cell.angle_alpha   90.00
_cell.angle_beta   90.00
_cell.angle_gamma   90.00
#
_symmetry.space_group_name_H-M   'P 1'
#
loop_
_entity.id
_entity.type
_entity.pdbx_description
1 polymer ?
#
loop_
_entity_poly.entity_id
_entity_poly.type
_entity_poly.pdbx_seq_one_letter_code
_entity_poly.pdbx_strand_id
1 'polypeptide(L)'
;MERGVQTGAHIGQEERRTCMAAIEVRHLYKRFEQKGVTVEALSDINLTVEQGDIYGIIGMSGAGKSTLVRCLNFLEKPTEGQVLIEGQELGALTEKELRGQRSDIAMIFQNFNLLMQKSVLDNVCFPMQIQEKKKKEARERARELLKTVGLSEKEKAYPAQLSGGQRQRVAIARALASD
;
A
#
# COMPACT_ATOMS: atom_id res chain seq x y z
N MET A 1 31.14 -23.53 -17.69
CA MET A 1 30.00 -23.64 -18.62
C MET A 1 28.98 -22.58 -18.20
N GLU A 2 29.17 -21.43 -18.78
CA GLU A 2 28.26 -20.29 -18.60
C GLU A 2 27.04 -20.53 -19.50
N ARG A 3 25.86 -20.44 -18.92
CA ARG A 3 24.61 -20.31 -19.67
C ARG A 3 24.07 -18.90 -19.47
N GLY A 4 24.39 -18.03 -20.43
CA GLY A 4 23.82 -16.72 -20.53
C GLY A 4 22.34 -16.78 -20.82
N VAL A 5 21.54 -16.02 -20.06
CA VAL A 5 20.14 -15.73 -20.35
C VAL A 5 20.14 -14.55 -21.33
N GLN A 6 19.74 -14.79 -22.56
CA GLN A 6 19.48 -13.73 -23.54
C GLN A 6 18.14 -13.08 -23.24
N THR A 7 18.16 -11.78 -22.93
CA THR A 7 16.98 -10.92 -22.95
C THR A 7 16.90 -10.26 -24.32
N GLY A 8 16.01 -10.73 -25.16
CA GLY A 8 15.67 -10.09 -26.42
C GLY A 8 14.20 -9.73 -26.44
N ALA A 9 13.90 -8.45 -26.49
CA ALA A 9 12.75 -7.88 -27.22
C ALA A 9 12.93 -6.36 -27.33
N HIS A 10 13.47 -5.92 -28.46
CA HIS A 10 13.26 -4.56 -28.94
C HIS A 10 11.81 -4.43 -29.40
N ILE A 11 11.03 -3.58 -28.71
CA ILE A 11 9.77 -3.05 -29.23
C ILE A 11 9.87 -1.53 -29.14
N GLY A 12 9.73 -0.90 -30.28
CA GLY A 12 9.37 0.46 -30.62
C GLY A 12 9.78 1.61 -29.66
N GLN A 13 10.62 2.51 -30.18
CA GLN A 13 10.72 3.89 -29.68
C GLN A 13 9.42 4.63 -30.04
N GLU A 14 8.42 4.54 -29.17
CA GLU A 14 7.34 5.53 -29.11
C GLU A 14 7.66 6.55 -28.02
N GLU A 15 7.39 7.81 -28.34
CA GLU A 15 7.67 8.99 -27.52
C GLU A 15 7.36 8.75 -26.04
N ARG A 16 8.40 8.63 -25.22
CA ARG A 16 8.25 8.64 -23.76
C ARG A 16 7.76 10.04 -23.36
N ARG A 17 6.44 10.19 -23.26
CA ARG A 17 5.89 11.21 -22.38
C ARG A 17 6.61 11.02 -21.06
N THR A 18 7.18 12.08 -20.51
CA THR A 18 7.79 12.13 -19.18
C THR A 18 6.67 11.92 -18.15
N CYS A 19 6.14 10.70 -18.04
CA CYS A 19 5.30 10.31 -16.93
C CYS A 19 6.20 10.21 -15.70
N MET A 20 5.94 11.00 -14.68
CA MET A 20 6.59 10.81 -13.39
C MET A 20 6.18 9.45 -12.86
N ALA A 21 7.17 8.66 -12.40
CA ALA A 21 6.90 7.38 -11.78
C ALA A 21 5.99 7.56 -10.55
N ALA A 22 4.99 6.70 -10.41
CA ALA A 22 4.13 6.70 -9.22
C ALA A 22 4.93 6.36 -7.96
N ILE A 23 5.84 5.38 -8.07
CA ILE A 23 6.75 4.99 -6.98
C ILE A 23 8.15 4.81 -7.57
N GLU A 24 9.14 5.39 -6.90
CA GLU A 24 10.54 5.13 -7.19
C GLU A 24 11.31 4.80 -5.91
N VAL A 25 12.12 3.76 -5.96
CA VAL A 25 12.97 3.33 -4.84
C VAL A 25 14.41 3.28 -5.32
N ARG A 26 15.30 3.92 -4.58
CA ARG A 26 16.73 4.02 -4.92
C ARG A 26 17.58 3.52 -3.77
N HIS A 27 18.38 2.50 -4.02
CA HIS A 27 19.36 1.93 -3.09
C HIS A 27 18.79 1.69 -1.68
N LEU A 28 17.59 1.09 -1.59
CA LEU A 28 16.88 0.90 -0.34
C LEU A 28 17.49 -0.25 0.46
N TYR A 29 17.91 0.06 1.69
CA TYR A 29 18.32 -0.92 2.69
C TYR A 29 17.41 -0.85 3.90
N LYS A 30 17.13 -2.01 4.50
CA LYS A 30 16.47 -2.09 5.80
C LYS A 30 17.14 -3.14 6.67
N ARG A 31 17.71 -2.69 7.78
CA ARG A 31 18.29 -3.53 8.82
C ARG A 31 17.51 -3.38 10.11
N PHE A 32 17.31 -4.48 10.80
CA PHE A 32 16.70 -4.52 12.12
C PHE A 32 17.75 -4.97 13.13
N GLU A 33 17.86 -4.26 14.24
CA GLU A 33 18.67 -4.67 15.37
C GLU A 33 17.81 -5.41 16.39
N GLN A 34 18.13 -6.66 16.67
CA GLN A 34 17.42 -7.48 17.64
C GLN A 34 18.40 -8.23 18.53
N LYS A 35 18.44 -7.91 19.82
CA LYS A 35 19.29 -8.55 20.83
C LYS A 35 20.78 -8.61 20.44
N GLY A 36 21.31 -7.54 19.84
CA GLY A 36 22.71 -7.48 19.41
C GLY A 36 23.03 -8.20 18.08
N VAL A 37 22.00 -8.68 17.38
CA VAL A 37 22.12 -9.26 16.04
C VAL A 37 21.47 -8.31 15.03
N THR A 38 22.21 -7.94 14.00
CA THR A 38 21.69 -7.17 12.87
C THR A 38 21.13 -8.13 11.82
N VAL A 39 19.84 -7.99 11.52
CA VAL A 39 19.18 -8.74 10.45
C VAL A 39 18.93 -7.79 9.28
N GLU A 40 19.57 -8.03 8.16
CA GLU A 40 19.34 -7.30 6.92
C GLU A 40 18.09 -7.89 6.21
N ALA A 41 17.02 -7.13 6.20
CA ALA A 41 15.74 -7.54 5.59
C ALA A 41 15.60 -7.09 4.14
N LEU A 42 16.24 -5.98 3.76
CA LEU A 42 16.31 -5.45 2.41
C LEU A 42 17.73 -5.00 2.11
N SER A 43 18.24 -5.34 0.93
CA SER A 43 19.60 -5.01 0.49
C SER A 43 19.55 -4.48 -0.94
N ASP A 44 19.97 -3.22 -1.10
CA ASP A 44 20.09 -2.52 -2.39
C ASP A 44 18.86 -2.67 -3.32
N ILE A 45 17.67 -2.46 -2.80
CA ILE A 45 16.44 -2.53 -3.61
C ILE A 45 16.32 -1.28 -4.47
N ASN A 46 16.21 -1.50 -5.77
CA ASN A 46 15.94 -0.48 -6.77
C ASN A 46 14.72 -0.91 -7.58
N LEU A 47 13.69 -0.07 -7.66
CA LEU A 47 12.50 -0.33 -8.47
C LEU A 47 11.80 0.97 -8.87
N THR A 48 11.09 0.90 -9.98
CA THR A 48 10.23 1.97 -10.48
C THR A 48 8.88 1.37 -10.83
N VAL A 49 7.79 2.02 -10.40
CA VAL A 49 6.42 1.67 -10.74
C VAL A 49 5.80 2.87 -11.42
N GLU A 50 5.36 2.71 -12.65
CA GLU A 50 4.72 3.78 -13.41
C GLU A 50 3.26 3.97 -12.97
N GLN A 51 2.70 5.13 -13.27
CA GLN A 51 1.31 5.41 -12.95
C GLN A 51 0.36 4.48 -13.73
N GLY A 52 -0.55 3.82 -13.03
CA GLY A 52 -1.49 2.86 -13.61
C GLY A 52 -0.98 1.42 -13.68
N ASP A 53 0.27 1.15 -13.30
CA ASP A 53 0.82 -0.20 -13.28
C ASP A 53 0.19 -1.08 -12.20
N ILE A 54 0.17 -2.38 -12.49
CA ILE A 54 -0.02 -3.44 -11.50
C ILE A 54 1.33 -4.13 -11.30
N TYR A 55 2.02 -3.78 -10.22
CA TYR A 55 3.35 -4.29 -9.92
C TYR A 55 3.31 -5.46 -8.93
N GLY A 56 3.85 -6.61 -9.32
CA GLY A 56 3.87 -7.83 -8.50
C GLY A 56 5.20 -8.04 -7.78
N ILE A 57 5.15 -8.22 -6.44
CA ILE A 57 6.31 -8.58 -5.63
C ILE A 57 6.20 -10.03 -5.20
N ILE A 58 7.06 -10.90 -5.73
CA ILE A 58 7.09 -12.34 -5.45
C ILE A 58 8.36 -12.75 -4.70
N GLY A 59 8.31 -13.85 -4.00
CA GLY A 59 9.44 -14.40 -3.27
C GLY A 59 9.00 -15.35 -2.15
N MET A 60 9.96 -16.06 -1.56
CA MET A 60 9.72 -17.00 -0.45
C MET A 60 9.23 -16.29 0.81
N SER A 61 8.71 -17.05 1.78
CA SER A 61 8.43 -16.52 3.11
C SER A 61 9.72 -16.02 3.76
N GLY A 62 9.67 -14.85 4.39
CA GLY A 62 10.86 -14.22 4.99
C GLY A 62 11.73 -13.41 4.00
N ALA A 63 11.45 -13.38 2.69
CA ALA A 63 12.24 -12.64 1.69
C ALA A 63 12.09 -11.11 1.76
N GLY A 64 11.55 -10.52 2.82
CA GLY A 64 11.46 -9.06 2.99
C GLY A 64 10.28 -8.38 2.28
N LYS A 65 9.40 -9.09 1.56
CA LYS A 65 8.27 -8.49 0.81
C LYS A 65 7.40 -7.54 1.63
N SER A 66 6.97 -7.98 2.80
CA SER A 66 6.15 -7.15 3.70
C SER A 66 6.93 -5.96 4.27
N THR A 67 8.24 -6.11 4.47
CA THR A 67 9.13 -5.02 4.88
C THR A 67 9.24 -3.99 3.76
N LEU A 68 9.42 -4.45 2.51
CA LEU A 68 9.46 -3.55 1.36
C LEU A 68 8.17 -2.74 1.24
N VAL A 69 7.00 -3.39 1.25
CA VAL A 69 5.70 -2.70 1.19
C VAL A 69 5.53 -1.69 2.32
N ARG A 70 6.03 -1.99 3.53
CA ARG A 70 5.99 -1.03 4.66
C ARG A 70 6.98 0.12 4.49
N CYS A 71 8.10 -0.09 3.80
CA CYS A 71 9.00 0.99 3.45
C CYS A 71 8.41 1.91 2.37
N LEU A 72 7.68 1.34 1.39
CA LEU A 72 7.06 2.13 0.31
C LEU A 72 6.06 3.18 0.84
N ASN A 73 5.32 2.87 1.89
CA ASN A 73 4.41 3.84 2.53
C ASN A 73 5.00 4.48 3.81
N PHE A 74 6.30 4.29 4.02
CA PHE A 74 7.06 4.84 5.14
C PHE A 74 6.49 4.48 6.53
N LEU A 75 5.74 3.39 6.65
CA LEU A 75 5.37 2.78 7.94
C LEU A 75 6.59 2.17 8.62
N GLU A 76 7.56 1.75 7.83
CA GLU A 76 8.87 1.31 8.27
C GLU A 76 9.91 2.22 7.61
N LYS A 77 10.63 2.99 8.43
CA LYS A 77 11.65 3.91 7.91
C LYS A 77 12.84 3.11 7.36
N PRO A 78 13.27 3.35 6.11
CA PRO A 78 14.50 2.79 5.57
C PRO A 78 15.71 3.06 6.46
N THR A 79 16.68 2.15 6.46
CA THR A 79 17.99 2.40 7.11
C THR A 79 18.85 3.27 6.21
N GLU A 80 18.83 3.02 4.90
CA GLU A 80 19.53 3.77 3.86
C GLU A 80 18.67 3.78 2.58
N GLY A 81 18.99 4.70 1.66
CA GLY A 81 18.31 4.85 0.39
C GLY A 81 17.08 5.75 0.45
N GLN A 82 16.35 5.81 -0.65
CA GLN A 82 15.26 6.76 -0.85
C GLN A 82 14.00 6.07 -1.36
N VAL A 83 12.85 6.56 -0.92
CA VAL A 83 11.53 6.22 -1.45
C VAL A 83 10.87 7.52 -1.90
N LEU A 84 10.53 7.57 -3.17
CA LEU A 84 9.83 8.71 -3.77
C LEU A 84 8.44 8.27 -4.21
N ILE A 85 7.44 9.08 -3.93
CA ILE A 85 6.07 8.94 -4.43
C ILE A 85 5.78 10.18 -5.28
N GLU A 86 5.44 9.96 -6.55
CA GLU A 86 5.21 11.04 -7.52
C GLU A 86 6.33 12.10 -7.52
N GLY A 87 7.57 11.62 -7.41
CA GLY A 87 8.77 12.47 -7.37
C GLY A 87 9.08 13.11 -6.02
N GLN A 88 8.22 12.98 -5.02
CA GLN A 88 8.43 13.51 -3.66
C GLN A 88 9.13 12.49 -2.76
N GLU A 89 10.30 12.81 -2.24
CA GLU A 89 11.04 11.94 -1.32
C GLU A 89 10.39 11.91 0.07
N LEU A 90 9.93 10.73 0.49
CA LEU A 90 9.24 10.57 1.77
C LEU A 90 10.14 10.81 2.98
N GLY A 91 11.45 10.51 2.85
CA GLY A 91 12.43 10.69 3.93
C GLY A 91 12.73 12.14 4.27
N ALA A 92 12.47 13.07 3.34
CA ALA A 92 12.67 14.51 3.52
C ALA A 92 11.46 15.20 4.16
N LEU A 93 10.31 14.51 4.27
CA LEU A 93 9.07 15.07 4.78
C LEU A 93 9.06 15.17 6.32
N THR A 94 8.41 16.20 6.82
CA THR A 94 8.03 16.29 8.23
C THR A 94 6.94 15.24 8.55
N GLU A 95 6.79 14.89 9.83
CA GLU A 95 5.74 13.96 10.27
C GLU A 95 4.31 14.41 9.87
N LYS A 96 4.07 15.72 9.78
CA LYS A 96 2.78 16.26 9.35
C LYS A 96 2.55 16.03 7.86
N GLU A 97 3.54 16.32 7.03
CA GLU A 97 3.49 16.11 5.58
C GLU A 97 3.39 14.63 5.25
N LEU A 98 4.16 13.77 5.94
CA LEU A 98 4.12 12.34 5.78
C LEU A 98 2.75 11.73 6.12
N ARG A 99 2.03 12.29 7.12
CA ARG A 99 0.62 11.90 7.38
C ARG A 99 -0.30 12.29 6.23
N GLY A 100 -0.09 13.45 5.62
CA GLY A 100 -0.81 13.87 4.41
C GLY A 100 -0.59 12.87 3.28
N GLN A 101 0.65 12.57 2.95
CA GLN A 101 0.99 11.58 1.91
C GLN A 101 0.41 10.19 2.17
N ARG A 102 0.40 9.74 3.43
CA ARG A 102 -0.21 8.44 3.78
C ARG A 102 -1.73 8.41 3.63
N SER A 103 -2.42 9.56 3.59
CA SER A 103 -3.86 9.57 3.31
C SER A 103 -4.19 9.20 1.88
N ASP A 104 -3.23 9.40 0.96
CA ASP A 104 -3.37 9.12 -0.46
C ASP A 104 -2.82 7.72 -0.83
N ILE A 105 -2.17 7.04 0.11
CA ILE A 105 -1.63 5.69 -0.07
C ILE A 105 -2.48 4.68 0.70
N ALA A 106 -3.38 4.00 0.01
CA ALA A 106 -4.18 2.95 0.62
C ALA A 106 -3.39 1.66 0.83
N MET A 107 -3.51 1.04 2.00
CA MET A 107 -2.86 -0.24 2.31
C MET A 107 -3.85 -1.29 2.79
N ILE A 108 -3.80 -2.48 2.17
CA ILE A 108 -4.53 -3.66 2.61
C ILE A 108 -3.55 -4.57 3.34
N PHE A 109 -3.73 -4.72 4.65
CA PHE A 109 -2.88 -5.57 5.49
C PHE A 109 -3.24 -7.06 5.33
N GLN A 110 -2.27 -7.94 5.51
CA GLN A 110 -2.46 -9.39 5.44
C GLN A 110 -3.57 -9.89 6.41
N ASN A 111 -3.67 -9.31 7.60
CA ASN A 111 -4.70 -9.62 8.60
C ASN A 111 -5.89 -8.65 8.55
N PHE A 112 -6.04 -7.92 7.41
CA PHE A 112 -7.11 -6.94 7.13
C PHE A 112 -7.16 -5.75 8.08
N ASN A 113 -6.71 -5.83 9.31
CA ASN A 113 -6.66 -4.80 10.36
C ASN A 113 -7.95 -3.96 10.43
N LEU A 114 -9.10 -4.64 10.44
CA LEU A 114 -10.40 -4.00 10.63
C LEU A 114 -10.55 -3.56 12.08
N LEU A 115 -11.22 -2.44 12.28
CA LEU A 115 -11.58 -1.92 13.59
C LEU A 115 -12.70 -2.80 14.16
N MET A 116 -12.35 -3.70 15.08
CA MET A 116 -13.24 -4.76 15.58
C MET A 116 -14.49 -4.22 16.30
N GLN A 117 -14.39 -3.04 16.91
CA GLN A 117 -15.48 -2.35 17.63
C GLN A 117 -16.34 -1.45 16.73
N LYS A 118 -16.02 -1.37 15.44
CA LYS A 118 -16.77 -0.59 14.45
C LYS A 118 -17.53 -1.51 13.51
N SER A 119 -18.72 -1.06 13.06
CA SER A 119 -19.48 -1.77 12.04
C SER A 119 -18.69 -1.84 10.71
N VAL A 120 -19.14 -2.68 9.81
CA VAL A 120 -18.62 -2.77 8.43
C VAL A 120 -18.67 -1.40 7.75
N LEU A 121 -19.81 -0.73 7.81
CA LEU A 121 -19.99 0.60 7.25
C LEU A 121 -19.01 1.62 7.87
N ASP A 122 -18.87 1.61 9.19
CA ASP A 122 -17.99 2.56 9.88
C ASP A 122 -16.50 2.26 9.65
N ASN A 123 -16.13 1.00 9.38
CA ASN A 123 -14.80 0.64 8.91
C ASN A 123 -14.48 1.27 7.55
N VAL A 124 -15.42 1.21 6.61
CA VAL A 124 -15.24 1.80 5.26
C VAL A 124 -15.30 3.33 5.32
N CYS A 125 -16.11 3.91 6.20
CA CYS A 125 -16.14 5.38 6.40
C CYS A 125 -14.87 5.94 7.05
N PHE A 126 -14.05 5.11 7.73
CA PHE A 126 -12.98 5.58 8.60
C PHE A 126 -11.92 6.45 7.88
N PRO A 127 -11.40 6.10 6.69
CA PRO A 127 -10.45 6.96 5.97
C PRO A 127 -11.03 8.34 5.65
N MET A 128 -12.28 8.38 5.18
CA MET A 128 -12.99 9.63 4.85
C MET A 128 -13.24 10.51 6.07
N GLN A 129 -13.39 9.91 7.27
CA GLN A 129 -13.50 10.65 8.53
C GLN A 129 -12.17 11.29 8.93
N ILE A 130 -11.04 10.63 8.65
CA ILE A 130 -9.70 11.20 8.86
C ILE A 130 -9.46 12.38 7.92
N GLN A 131 -9.96 12.31 6.68
CA GLN A 131 -9.93 13.38 5.68
C GLN A 131 -10.98 14.50 5.94
N GLU A 132 -11.68 14.45 7.07
CA GLU A 132 -12.70 15.44 7.47
C GLU A 132 -13.87 15.59 6.48
N LYS A 133 -14.11 14.58 5.62
CA LYS A 133 -15.29 14.56 4.73
C LYS A 133 -16.59 14.55 5.54
N LYS A 134 -17.63 15.21 5.04
CA LYS A 134 -18.91 15.26 5.72
C LYS A 134 -19.48 13.86 5.98
N LYS A 135 -20.00 13.62 7.17
CA LYS A 135 -20.50 12.30 7.60
C LYS A 135 -21.53 11.69 6.65
N LYS A 136 -22.39 12.51 6.04
CA LYS A 136 -23.40 12.06 5.09
C LYS A 136 -22.72 11.53 3.82
N GLU A 137 -21.84 12.30 3.22
CA GLU A 137 -21.09 11.95 2.02
C GLU A 137 -20.24 10.69 2.23
N ALA A 138 -19.51 10.61 3.36
CA ALA A 138 -18.73 9.43 3.72
C ALA A 138 -19.60 8.15 3.81
N ARG A 139 -20.81 8.25 4.37
CA ARG A 139 -21.70 7.09 4.47
C ARG A 139 -22.32 6.69 3.13
N GLU A 140 -22.64 7.63 2.27
CA GLU A 140 -23.14 7.37 0.92
C GLU A 140 -22.04 6.67 0.10
N ARG A 141 -20.85 7.21 0.07
CA ARG A 141 -19.69 6.61 -0.62
C ARG A 141 -19.37 5.22 -0.08
N ALA A 142 -19.37 5.03 1.23
CA ALA A 142 -19.11 3.74 1.86
C ALA A 142 -20.15 2.68 1.45
N ARG A 143 -21.43 3.03 1.29
CA ARG A 143 -22.47 2.11 0.81
C ARG A 143 -22.27 1.72 -0.65
N GLU A 144 -21.87 2.66 -1.50
CA GLU A 144 -21.52 2.37 -2.89
C GLU A 144 -20.38 1.35 -2.96
N LEU A 145 -19.30 1.58 -2.19
CA LEU A 145 -18.17 0.67 -2.14
C LEU A 145 -18.54 -0.71 -1.58
N LEU A 146 -19.38 -0.77 -0.55
CA LEU A 146 -19.91 -2.03 -0.04
C LEU A 146 -20.77 -2.77 -1.07
N LYS A 147 -21.53 -2.05 -1.89
CA LYS A 147 -22.27 -2.63 -3.01
C LYS A 147 -21.32 -3.19 -4.06
N THR A 148 -20.26 -2.47 -4.41
CA THR A 148 -19.24 -2.91 -5.39
C THR A 148 -18.57 -4.21 -4.95
N VAL A 149 -18.28 -4.37 -3.67
CA VAL A 149 -17.67 -5.61 -3.13
C VAL A 149 -18.71 -6.68 -2.73
N GLY A 150 -20.00 -6.49 -3.00
CA GLY A 150 -21.07 -7.46 -2.73
C GLY A 150 -21.34 -7.68 -1.24
N LEU A 151 -21.33 -6.62 -0.43
CA LEU A 151 -21.54 -6.66 1.02
C LEU A 151 -22.60 -5.66 1.52
N SER A 152 -23.53 -5.22 0.69
CA SER A 152 -24.60 -4.27 1.06
C SER A 152 -25.39 -4.73 2.29
N GLU A 153 -25.73 -6.02 2.37
CA GLU A 153 -26.48 -6.62 3.47
C GLU A 153 -25.73 -6.67 4.81
N LYS A 154 -24.43 -6.41 4.77
CA LYS A 154 -23.53 -6.52 5.94
C LYS A 154 -23.15 -5.18 6.55
N GLU A 155 -23.73 -4.06 6.11
CA GLU A 155 -23.32 -2.71 6.56
C GLU A 155 -23.32 -2.54 8.09
N LYS A 156 -24.28 -3.20 8.77
CA LYS A 156 -24.45 -3.13 10.24
C LYS A 156 -23.69 -4.22 11.00
N ALA A 157 -23.15 -5.22 10.30
CA ALA A 157 -22.40 -6.30 10.93
C ALA A 157 -21.05 -5.80 11.47
N TYR A 158 -20.48 -6.57 12.38
CA TYR A 158 -19.14 -6.33 12.93
C TYR A 158 -18.13 -7.32 12.32
N PRO A 159 -16.83 -6.98 12.29
CA PRO A 159 -15.80 -7.86 11.70
C PRO A 159 -15.78 -9.29 12.26
N ALA A 160 -16.11 -9.47 13.54
CA ALA A 160 -16.20 -10.79 14.18
C ALA A 160 -17.30 -11.69 13.59
N GLN A 161 -18.31 -11.11 12.96
CA GLN A 161 -19.45 -11.80 12.34
C GLN A 161 -19.22 -12.16 10.87
N LEU A 162 -18.04 -11.85 10.33
CA LEU A 162 -17.69 -12.01 8.92
C LEU A 162 -16.75 -13.20 8.71
N SER A 163 -16.89 -13.87 7.57
CA SER A 163 -15.89 -14.81 7.08
C SER A 163 -14.59 -14.10 6.70
N GLY A 164 -13.49 -14.85 6.56
CA GLY A 164 -12.19 -14.30 6.12
C GLY A 164 -12.28 -13.53 4.81
N GLY A 165 -12.94 -14.11 3.80
CA GLY A 165 -13.15 -13.45 2.50
C GLY A 165 -14.05 -12.21 2.57
N GLN A 166 -15.04 -12.19 3.48
CA GLN A 166 -15.85 -10.99 3.71
C GLN A 166 -15.02 -9.88 4.37
N ARG A 167 -14.20 -10.21 5.39
CA ARG A 167 -13.27 -9.25 6.01
C ARG A 167 -12.28 -8.66 5.00
N GLN A 168 -11.76 -9.49 4.10
CA GLN A 168 -10.89 -9.02 3.02
C GLN A 168 -11.60 -8.02 2.11
N ARG A 169 -12.83 -8.31 1.69
CA ARG A 169 -13.63 -7.39 0.85
C ARG A 169 -13.96 -6.09 1.57
N VAL A 170 -14.21 -6.10 2.88
CA VAL A 170 -14.35 -4.87 3.67
C VAL A 170 -13.05 -4.06 3.69
N ALA A 171 -11.88 -4.72 3.83
CA ALA A 171 -10.60 -4.04 3.79
C ALA A 171 -10.30 -3.42 2.41
N ILE A 172 -10.69 -4.10 1.32
CA ILE A 172 -10.61 -3.54 -0.04
C ILE A 172 -11.52 -2.32 -0.18
N ALA A 173 -12.79 -2.41 0.25
CA ALA A 173 -13.72 -1.27 0.21
C ALA A 173 -13.20 -0.08 1.04
N ARG A 174 -12.59 -0.35 2.20
CA ARG A 174 -11.96 0.68 3.03
C ARG A 174 -10.76 1.34 2.33
N ALA A 175 -9.94 0.58 1.63
CA ALA A 175 -8.81 1.12 0.87
C ALA A 175 -9.29 2.04 -0.27
N LEU A 176 -10.33 1.63 -1.01
CA LEU A 176 -10.93 2.42 -2.09
C LEU A 176 -11.68 3.68 -1.59
N ALA A 177 -11.88 3.83 -0.29
CA ALA A 177 -12.55 4.98 0.28
C ALA A 177 -11.60 6.18 0.51
N SER A 178 -10.29 5.98 0.31
CA SER A 178 -9.28 7.04 0.41
C SER A 178 -9.22 7.92 -0.84
N ASP A 179 -9.81 7.47 -1.96
CA ASP A 179 -9.88 8.18 -3.24
C ASP A 179 -10.95 9.28 -3.26
#